data_12bdcd6ce5b20f3ebcd9a0f5b33225ab
#
_entry.id   12bdcd6ce5b20f3ebcd9a0f5b33225ab
#
_cell.length_a   1.000
_cell.length_b   1.000
_cell.length_c   1.000
_cell.angle_alpha   90.00
_cell.angle_beta   90.00
_cell.angle_gamma   90.00
#
_symmetry.space_group_name_H-M   'P 1'
#
loop_
_entity.id
_entity.type
_entity.pdbx_description
1 polymer ?
#
loop_
_entity_poly.entity_id
_entity_poly.type
_entity_poly.pdbx_seq_one_letter_code
_entity_poly.pdbx_strand_id
1 'polypeptide(L)'
;MREDTERGAMIVRTAKTHIRFGHFEYFHHNKIADGVKTLLDHVIDCYYPDTKQDSDKYLLFFDATVKKTAHMVSAWQSVGFNHGVMNTDNMSILGETFDYGPYAFMETYNPNYICNHTDSQGRYSFSNQPSIAEWNCYALASALIDLFSETELRDILNKFNDYFYDSLIEKYRKKLGFKSALDSDYDLLLGLFEIMETEKLDYTNTFRDLSMIITSSDDFRLSDNFSTWLASYKAR
;
A
#
# COMPACT_ATOMS: atom_id res chain seq x y z
N MET A 1 14.07 -2.98 22.13
CA MET A 1 15.28 -2.36 22.73
C MET A 1 16.17 -1.92 21.57
N ARG A 2 16.74 -0.73 21.58
CA ARG A 2 17.75 -0.35 20.58
C ARG A 2 19.05 -1.09 20.93
N GLU A 3 19.72 -1.59 19.91
CA GLU A 3 20.92 -2.41 20.09
C GLU A 3 22.15 -1.55 20.42
N ASP A 4 22.16 -0.29 19.97
CA ASP A 4 23.25 0.65 20.15
C ASP A 4 22.79 2.03 20.68
N THR A 5 23.74 2.83 21.16
CA THR A 5 23.50 4.23 21.57
C THR A 5 23.40 5.11 20.34
N GLU A 6 22.21 5.60 20.03
CA GLU A 6 21.94 6.51 18.93
C GLU A 6 21.68 7.93 19.40
N ARG A 7 21.93 8.92 18.53
CA ARG A 7 21.55 10.31 18.81
C ARG A 7 20.04 10.46 18.71
N GLY A 8 19.42 10.99 19.77
CA GLY A 8 18.02 11.35 19.77
C GLY A 8 17.73 12.55 18.88
N ALA A 9 16.55 12.54 18.23
CA ALA A 9 16.03 13.66 17.48
C ALA A 9 14.54 13.83 17.77
N MET A 10 14.02 15.05 17.56
CA MET A 10 12.59 15.31 17.58
C MET A 10 12.14 15.54 16.13
N ILE A 11 11.12 14.78 15.71
CA ILE A 11 10.50 14.91 14.39
C ILE A 11 9.05 15.32 14.58
N VAL A 12 8.63 16.37 13.90
CA VAL A 12 7.21 16.76 13.82
C VAL A 12 6.69 16.37 12.44
N ARG A 13 5.65 15.52 12.43
CA ARG A 13 4.93 15.15 11.19
C ARG A 13 3.57 15.79 11.20
N THR A 14 3.16 16.31 10.07
CA THR A 14 1.83 16.86 9.85
C THR A 14 1.06 15.98 8.87
N ALA A 15 -0.24 15.83 9.08
CA ALA A 15 -1.16 15.15 8.18
C ALA A 15 -2.44 15.99 8.11
N LYS A 16 -3.26 15.78 7.05
CA LYS A 16 -4.57 16.45 6.95
C LYS A 16 -5.48 16.08 8.12
N THR A 17 -5.36 14.84 8.58
CA THR A 17 -6.03 14.35 9.78
C THR A 17 -5.22 13.21 10.39
N HIS A 18 -5.38 13.01 11.70
CA HIS A 18 -4.87 11.83 12.40
C HIS A 18 -6.00 10.87 12.79
N ILE A 19 -7.18 10.98 12.17
CA ILE A 19 -8.26 10.00 12.35
C ILE A 19 -7.88 8.70 11.63
N ARG A 20 -8.00 7.59 12.36
CA ARG A 20 -7.52 6.26 12.00
C ARG A 20 -8.66 5.25 12.10
N PHE A 21 -8.48 4.09 11.50
CA PHE A 21 -9.45 2.99 11.62
C PHE A 21 -9.70 2.63 13.10
N GLY A 22 -8.65 2.59 13.92
CA GLY A 22 -8.74 2.30 15.35
C GLY A 22 -9.65 3.23 16.13
N HIS A 23 -9.88 4.48 15.71
CA HIS A 23 -10.86 5.34 16.37
C HIS A 23 -12.29 4.83 16.21
N PHE A 24 -12.65 4.30 15.03
CA PHE A 24 -13.97 3.68 14.80
C PHE A 24 -14.12 2.41 15.61
N GLU A 25 -13.08 1.55 15.64
CA GLU A 25 -13.07 0.36 16.49
C GLU A 25 -13.22 0.71 17.97
N TYR A 26 -12.55 1.76 18.45
CA TYR A 26 -12.64 2.20 19.83
C TYR A 26 -14.10 2.57 20.22
N PHE A 27 -14.79 3.37 19.41
CA PHE A 27 -16.19 3.74 19.67
C PHE A 27 -17.12 2.53 19.60
N HIS A 28 -16.93 1.66 18.61
CA HIS A 28 -17.73 0.46 18.44
C HIS A 28 -17.56 -0.53 19.61
N HIS A 29 -16.33 -0.90 19.94
CA HIS A 29 -16.05 -1.88 21.00
C HIS A 29 -16.43 -1.38 22.38
N ASN A 30 -16.27 -0.10 22.66
CA ASN A 30 -16.70 0.48 23.94
C ASN A 30 -18.20 0.83 23.98
N LYS A 31 -18.94 0.52 22.92
CA LYS A 31 -20.40 0.75 22.82
C LYS A 31 -20.78 2.19 23.16
N ILE A 32 -19.98 3.16 22.69
CA ILE A 32 -20.25 4.58 22.91
C ILE A 32 -21.43 4.97 22.01
N ALA A 33 -22.54 5.34 22.63
CA ALA A 33 -23.75 5.67 21.90
C ALA A 33 -23.49 6.75 20.83
N ASP A 34 -23.91 6.48 19.59
CA ASP A 34 -23.72 7.34 18.42
C ASP A 34 -22.26 7.72 18.10
N GLY A 35 -21.27 7.18 18.82
CA GLY A 35 -19.86 7.56 18.67
C GLY A 35 -19.33 7.32 17.27
N VAL A 36 -19.57 6.13 16.70
CA VAL A 36 -19.18 5.79 15.32
C VAL A 36 -19.85 6.72 14.32
N LYS A 37 -21.16 6.94 14.45
CA LYS A 37 -21.92 7.82 13.54
C LYS A 37 -21.46 9.28 13.64
N THR A 38 -21.22 9.78 14.83
CA THR A 38 -20.75 11.15 15.06
C THR A 38 -19.36 11.36 14.44
N LEU A 39 -18.45 10.39 14.61
CA LEU A 39 -17.13 10.43 13.99
C LEU A 39 -17.24 10.38 12.47
N LEU A 40 -18.12 9.54 11.94
CA LEU A 40 -18.32 9.37 10.50
C LEU A 40 -18.88 10.66 9.87
N ASP A 41 -19.90 11.28 10.49
CA ASP A 41 -20.44 12.58 10.05
C ASP A 41 -19.35 13.67 10.06
N HIS A 42 -18.53 13.73 11.12
CA HIS A 42 -17.42 14.68 11.21
C HIS A 42 -16.39 14.46 10.07
N VAL A 43 -16.03 13.21 9.80
CA VAL A 43 -15.06 12.88 8.73
C VAL A 43 -15.61 13.27 7.36
N ILE A 44 -16.88 12.98 7.09
CA ILE A 44 -17.52 13.34 5.83
C ILE A 44 -17.58 14.86 5.67
N ASP A 45 -17.99 15.57 6.71
CA ASP A 45 -18.07 17.03 6.69
C ASP A 45 -16.75 17.70 6.40
N CYS A 46 -15.65 17.17 6.96
CA CYS A 46 -14.33 17.79 6.87
C CYS A 46 -13.54 17.34 5.62
N TYR A 47 -13.69 16.09 5.19
CA TYR A 47 -12.76 15.49 4.24
C TYR A 47 -13.43 14.89 2.99
N TYR A 48 -14.76 14.77 2.97
CA TYR A 48 -15.55 14.26 1.85
C TYR A 48 -16.77 15.15 1.56
N PRO A 49 -16.57 16.49 1.43
CA PRO A 49 -17.68 17.44 1.33
C PRO A 49 -18.58 17.20 0.10
N ASP A 50 -18.03 16.65 -0.97
CA ASP A 50 -18.77 16.38 -2.22
C ASP A 50 -19.83 15.29 -2.03
N THR A 51 -19.64 14.38 -1.07
CA THR A 51 -20.61 13.29 -0.77
C THR A 51 -21.60 13.64 0.33
N LYS A 52 -21.44 14.79 0.99
CA LYS A 52 -22.20 15.16 2.20
C LYS A 52 -23.73 15.13 2.01
N GLN A 53 -24.22 15.51 0.84
CA GLN A 53 -25.65 15.59 0.54
C GLN A 53 -26.20 14.30 -0.10
N ASP A 54 -25.35 13.31 -0.33
CA ASP A 54 -25.75 12.03 -0.90
C ASP A 54 -26.46 11.17 0.13
N SER A 55 -27.52 10.45 -0.30
CA SER A 55 -28.23 9.49 0.56
C SER A 55 -27.30 8.38 1.04
N ASP A 56 -26.34 8.00 0.19
CA ASP A 56 -25.41 6.89 0.42
C ASP A 56 -24.04 7.37 0.91
N LYS A 57 -23.96 8.61 1.45
CA LYS A 57 -22.71 9.28 1.85
C LYS A 57 -21.76 8.40 2.69
N TYR A 58 -22.30 7.54 3.52
CA TYR A 58 -21.52 6.67 4.40
C TYR A 58 -20.90 5.49 3.63
N LEU A 59 -21.64 4.89 2.69
CA LEU A 59 -21.13 3.84 1.80
C LEU A 59 -20.10 4.42 0.84
N LEU A 60 -20.33 5.62 0.30
CA LEU A 60 -19.38 6.35 -0.54
C LEU A 60 -18.08 6.66 0.22
N PHE A 61 -18.18 7.06 1.49
CA PHE A 61 -17.01 7.23 2.35
C PHE A 61 -16.25 5.93 2.50
N PHE A 62 -16.95 4.82 2.80
CA PHE A 62 -16.30 3.53 3.02
C PHE A 62 -15.61 3.03 1.75
N ASP A 63 -16.28 3.09 0.59
CA ASP A 63 -15.68 2.72 -0.71
C ASP A 63 -14.45 3.59 -1.03
N ALA A 64 -14.55 4.90 -0.84
CA ALA A 64 -13.43 5.81 -1.04
C ALA A 64 -12.25 5.52 -0.09
N THR A 65 -12.52 5.12 1.15
CA THR A 65 -11.49 4.76 2.13
C THR A 65 -10.80 3.46 1.76
N VAL A 66 -11.55 2.43 1.36
CA VAL A 66 -11.02 1.15 0.84
C VAL A 66 -10.14 1.40 -0.38
N LYS A 67 -10.61 2.18 -1.35
CA LYS A 67 -9.86 2.55 -2.54
C LYS A 67 -8.57 3.30 -2.23
N LYS A 68 -8.63 4.32 -1.36
CA LYS A 68 -7.44 5.09 -0.95
C LYS A 68 -6.41 4.22 -0.23
N THR A 69 -6.86 3.28 0.61
CA THR A 69 -6.00 2.33 1.30
C THR A 69 -5.29 1.40 0.30
N ALA A 70 -6.02 0.84 -0.65
CA ALA A 70 -5.45 0.03 -1.73
C ALA A 70 -4.41 0.80 -2.55
N HIS A 71 -4.71 2.05 -2.93
CA HIS A 71 -3.78 2.93 -3.65
C HIS A 71 -2.53 3.29 -2.84
N MET A 72 -2.67 3.53 -1.53
CA MET A 72 -1.54 3.79 -0.64
C MET A 72 -0.59 2.61 -0.60
N VAL A 73 -1.12 1.40 -0.38
CA VAL A 73 -0.28 0.20 -0.29
C VAL A 73 0.31 -0.18 -1.65
N SER A 74 -0.40 0.03 -2.75
CA SER A 74 0.18 -0.14 -4.10
C SER A 74 1.35 0.82 -4.36
N ALA A 75 1.28 2.04 -3.80
CA ALA A 75 2.40 2.96 -3.87
C ALA A 75 3.60 2.47 -3.04
N TRP A 76 3.38 1.93 -1.84
CA TRP A 76 4.44 1.31 -1.04
C TRP A 76 5.13 0.17 -1.80
N GLN A 77 4.34 -0.74 -2.37
CA GLN A 77 4.87 -1.85 -3.16
C GLN A 77 5.72 -1.33 -4.34
N SER A 78 5.25 -0.29 -5.02
CA SER A 78 5.94 0.24 -6.21
C SER A 78 7.29 0.90 -5.93
N VAL A 79 7.60 1.24 -4.67
CA VAL A 79 8.86 1.89 -4.28
C VAL A 79 9.70 1.08 -3.29
N GLY A 80 9.31 -0.17 -3.02
CA GLY A 80 10.04 -1.04 -2.09
C GLY A 80 9.91 -0.59 -0.63
N PHE A 81 8.85 0.14 -0.28
CA PHE A 81 8.61 0.61 1.09
C PHE A 81 7.93 -0.46 1.94
N ASN A 82 8.51 -0.76 3.08
CA ASN A 82 7.91 -1.61 4.12
C ASN A 82 7.59 -0.76 5.36
N HIS A 83 6.31 -0.74 5.74
CA HIS A 83 5.84 0.02 6.90
C HIS A 83 6.21 -0.63 8.23
N GLY A 84 6.14 -1.95 8.30
CA GLY A 84 6.54 -2.77 9.43
C GLY A 84 5.58 -2.84 10.61
N VAL A 85 4.55 -1.98 10.73
CA VAL A 85 3.52 -2.04 11.77
C VAL A 85 2.19 -1.53 11.21
N MET A 86 1.39 -2.41 10.66
CA MET A 86 0.12 -2.06 9.99
C MET A 86 -1.08 -2.42 10.86
N ASN A 87 -1.11 -1.95 12.11
CA ASN A 87 -2.30 -2.02 12.94
C ASN A 87 -3.37 -1.03 12.43
N THR A 88 -4.61 -1.20 12.83
CA THR A 88 -5.69 -0.24 12.56
C THR A 88 -5.40 1.16 13.10
N ASP A 89 -4.59 1.26 14.17
CA ASP A 89 -4.10 2.52 14.72
C ASP A 89 -3.07 3.23 13.81
N ASN A 90 -2.55 2.56 12.79
CA ASN A 90 -1.60 3.11 11.84
C ASN A 90 -2.21 3.24 10.44
N MET A 91 -3.53 3.08 10.31
CA MET A 91 -4.25 3.19 9.04
C MET A 91 -5.09 4.46 8.98
N SER A 92 -4.69 5.37 8.09
CA SER A 92 -5.39 6.63 7.86
C SER A 92 -6.71 6.44 7.11
N ILE A 93 -7.75 7.12 7.53
CA ILE A 93 -9.03 7.16 6.77
C ILE A 93 -8.90 7.89 5.42
N LEU A 94 -7.81 8.61 5.20
CA LEU A 94 -7.53 9.32 3.94
C LEU A 94 -6.51 8.58 3.05
N GLY A 95 -6.01 7.41 3.46
CA GLY A 95 -4.98 6.69 2.73
C GLY A 95 -3.64 7.44 2.71
N GLU A 96 -3.33 8.18 3.77
CA GLU A 96 -2.03 8.84 3.96
C GLU A 96 -1.13 7.96 4.81
N THR A 97 0.15 7.87 4.44
CA THR A 97 1.15 7.15 5.22
C THR A 97 1.56 7.98 6.42
N PHE A 98 1.42 7.46 7.62
CA PHE A 98 1.91 8.07 8.84
C PHE A 98 2.34 7.01 9.87
N ASP A 99 2.77 7.44 11.06
CA ASP A 99 3.28 6.56 12.13
C ASP A 99 4.46 5.70 11.69
N TYR A 100 5.45 6.37 11.09
CA TYR A 100 6.71 5.76 10.67
C TYR A 100 7.50 5.26 11.90
N GLY A 101 7.24 4.02 12.31
CA GLY A 101 7.99 3.30 13.33
C GLY A 101 9.22 2.63 12.75
N PRO A 102 9.25 1.30 12.65
CA PRO A 102 10.39 0.55 12.11
C PRO A 102 10.37 0.46 10.57
N TYR A 103 9.92 1.49 9.87
CA TYR A 103 9.83 1.48 8.41
C TYR A 103 11.21 1.37 7.75
N ALA A 104 11.24 0.82 6.55
CA ALA A 104 12.42 0.82 5.69
C ALA A 104 12.06 0.84 4.21
N PHE A 105 13.00 1.32 3.38
CA PHE A 105 13.01 1.03 1.97
C PHE A 105 13.91 -0.18 1.74
N MET A 106 13.42 -1.14 0.99
CA MET A 106 14.12 -2.39 0.72
C MET A 106 15.31 -2.12 -0.22
N GLU A 107 16.49 -2.61 0.14
CA GLU A 107 17.66 -2.60 -0.73
C GLU A 107 17.58 -3.74 -1.73
N THR A 108 17.96 -4.93 -1.34
CA THR A 108 17.82 -6.13 -2.16
C THR A 108 16.38 -6.59 -2.21
N TYR A 109 15.85 -6.89 -3.41
CA TYR A 109 14.49 -7.38 -3.54
C TYR A 109 14.32 -8.72 -2.81
N ASN A 110 13.41 -8.70 -1.85
CA ASN A 110 13.01 -9.86 -1.09
C ASN A 110 11.53 -9.74 -0.71
N PRO A 111 10.62 -10.53 -1.28
CA PRO A 111 9.19 -10.48 -0.94
C PRO A 111 8.92 -10.76 0.54
N ASN A 112 9.79 -11.50 1.21
CA ASN A 112 9.67 -11.82 2.64
C ASN A 112 10.43 -10.83 3.56
N TYR A 113 10.85 -9.68 3.03
CA TYR A 113 11.55 -8.67 3.82
C TYR A 113 10.72 -8.16 4.98
N ILE A 114 11.34 -8.12 6.17
CA ILE A 114 10.76 -7.65 7.43
C ILE A 114 11.66 -6.56 7.98
N CYS A 115 11.15 -5.35 8.16
CA CYS A 115 11.90 -4.23 8.76
C CYS A 115 11.69 -4.11 10.28
N ASN A 116 10.68 -4.79 10.82
CA ASN A 116 10.35 -4.75 12.24
C ASN A 116 10.92 -5.97 12.96
N HIS A 117 11.99 -5.80 13.73
CA HIS A 117 12.66 -6.87 14.46
C HIS A 117 11.76 -7.60 15.48
N THR A 118 10.64 -7.01 15.90
CA THR A 118 9.69 -7.66 16.81
C THR A 118 8.64 -8.49 16.07
N ASP A 119 8.55 -8.38 14.75
CA ASP A 119 7.64 -9.16 13.91
C ASP A 119 8.25 -10.52 13.55
N SER A 120 8.39 -11.38 14.55
CA SER A 120 9.04 -12.69 14.41
C SER A 120 8.32 -13.65 13.45
N GLN A 121 7.06 -13.38 13.10
CA GLN A 121 6.25 -14.23 12.22
C GLN A 121 6.10 -13.65 10.82
N GLY A 122 6.64 -12.46 10.56
CA GLY A 122 6.52 -11.80 9.26
C GLY A 122 5.11 -11.34 8.90
N ARG A 123 4.28 -11.05 9.90
CA ARG A 123 2.93 -10.54 9.67
C ARG A 123 2.94 -9.33 8.74
N TYR A 124 3.92 -8.45 8.89
CA TYR A 124 4.08 -7.21 8.13
C TYR A 124 5.22 -7.30 7.11
N SER A 125 5.54 -8.50 6.60
CA SER A 125 6.51 -8.64 5.53
C SER A 125 6.07 -7.89 4.27
N PHE A 126 7.01 -7.54 3.40
CA PHE A 126 6.76 -6.71 2.23
C PHE A 126 5.63 -7.24 1.35
N SER A 127 5.66 -8.51 0.98
CA SER A 127 4.62 -9.14 0.15
C SER A 127 3.28 -9.29 0.86
N ASN A 128 3.26 -9.25 2.20
CA ASN A 128 2.03 -9.43 2.98
C ASN A 128 1.29 -8.10 3.24
N GLN A 129 1.90 -6.94 2.97
CA GLN A 129 1.29 -5.63 3.22
C GLN A 129 -0.09 -5.45 2.56
N PRO A 130 -0.32 -5.87 1.30
CA PRO A 130 -1.65 -5.76 0.69
C PRO A 130 -2.73 -6.53 1.46
N SER A 131 -2.45 -7.78 1.84
CA SER A 131 -3.39 -8.62 2.59
C SER A 131 -3.70 -8.06 3.97
N ILE A 132 -2.69 -7.47 4.64
CA ILE A 132 -2.90 -6.81 5.94
C ILE A 132 -3.70 -5.52 5.79
N ALA A 133 -3.50 -4.75 4.73
CA ALA A 133 -4.30 -3.56 4.45
C ALA A 133 -5.76 -3.91 4.16
N GLU A 134 -6.00 -4.96 3.39
CA GLU A 134 -7.33 -5.52 3.16
C GLU A 134 -7.97 -5.95 4.48
N TRP A 135 -7.24 -6.70 5.32
CA TRP A 135 -7.71 -7.08 6.65
C TRP A 135 -8.08 -5.86 7.52
N ASN A 136 -7.31 -4.78 7.47
CA ASN A 136 -7.65 -3.53 8.17
C ASN A 136 -8.94 -2.90 7.64
N CYS A 137 -9.22 -3.00 6.34
CA CYS A 137 -10.52 -2.58 5.79
C CYS A 137 -11.67 -3.42 6.33
N TYR A 138 -11.47 -4.74 6.53
CA TYR A 138 -12.45 -5.59 7.23
C TYR A 138 -12.66 -5.18 8.68
N ALA A 139 -11.60 -4.81 9.40
CA ALA A 139 -11.71 -4.31 10.77
C ALA A 139 -12.52 -3.01 10.83
N LEU A 140 -12.28 -2.07 9.91
CA LEU A 140 -13.09 -0.87 9.77
C LEU A 140 -14.55 -1.20 9.45
N ALA A 141 -14.82 -2.11 8.49
CA ALA A 141 -16.17 -2.56 8.17
C ALA A 141 -16.91 -3.13 9.38
N SER A 142 -16.21 -3.93 10.20
CA SER A 142 -16.77 -4.48 11.44
C SER A 142 -17.18 -3.39 12.42
N ALA A 143 -16.45 -2.27 12.47
CA ALA A 143 -16.83 -1.13 13.31
C ALA A 143 -18.03 -0.33 12.75
N LEU A 144 -18.36 -0.51 11.48
CA LEU A 144 -19.47 0.14 10.79
C LEU A 144 -20.72 -0.74 10.67
N ILE A 145 -20.69 -1.99 11.18
CA ILE A 145 -21.73 -3.00 10.95
C ILE A 145 -23.13 -2.59 11.43
N ASP A 146 -23.21 -1.76 12.47
CA ASP A 146 -24.48 -1.28 12.99
C ASP A 146 -25.15 -0.22 12.08
N LEU A 147 -24.45 0.29 11.09
CA LEU A 147 -24.93 1.32 10.16
C LEU A 147 -25.31 0.75 8.77
N PHE A 148 -24.83 -0.47 8.44
CA PHE A 148 -24.98 -1.08 7.12
C PHE A 148 -25.31 -2.55 7.20
N SER A 149 -25.85 -3.08 6.11
CA SER A 149 -25.95 -4.53 5.94
C SER A 149 -24.56 -5.14 5.66
N GLU A 150 -24.37 -6.37 6.10
CA GLU A 150 -23.13 -7.11 5.82
C GLU A 150 -22.86 -7.23 4.31
N THR A 151 -23.91 -7.34 3.50
CA THR A 151 -23.79 -7.43 2.04
C THR A 151 -23.20 -6.17 1.43
N GLU A 152 -23.70 -4.97 1.82
CA GLU A 152 -23.19 -3.69 1.31
C GLU A 152 -21.70 -3.50 1.63
N LEU A 153 -21.30 -3.83 2.87
CA LEU A 153 -19.90 -3.74 3.29
C LEU A 153 -19.03 -4.74 2.52
N ARG A 154 -19.50 -5.97 2.34
CA ARG A 154 -18.78 -7.02 1.63
C ARG A 154 -18.59 -6.69 0.15
N ASP A 155 -19.60 -6.13 -0.51
CA ASP A 155 -19.52 -5.73 -1.92
C ASP A 155 -18.46 -4.66 -2.15
N ILE A 156 -18.27 -3.76 -1.19
CA ILE A 156 -17.18 -2.76 -1.23
C ILE A 156 -15.82 -3.40 -0.97
N LEU A 157 -15.71 -4.26 0.05
CA LEU A 157 -14.45 -4.94 0.38
C LEU A 157 -13.93 -5.81 -0.75
N ASN A 158 -14.83 -6.49 -1.48
CA ASN A 158 -14.47 -7.31 -2.64
C ASN A 158 -13.78 -6.51 -3.77
N LYS A 159 -13.91 -5.18 -3.80
CA LYS A 159 -13.24 -4.31 -4.77
C LYS A 159 -11.78 -3.98 -4.39
N PHE A 160 -11.34 -4.33 -3.16
CA PHE A 160 -10.00 -3.95 -2.68
C PHE A 160 -8.90 -4.43 -3.63
N ASN A 161 -8.96 -5.68 -4.05
CA ASN A 161 -7.95 -6.29 -4.91
C ASN A 161 -7.93 -5.62 -6.30
N ASP A 162 -9.08 -5.32 -6.89
CA ASP A 162 -9.17 -4.60 -8.17
C ASP A 162 -8.52 -3.22 -8.03
N TYR A 163 -8.88 -2.44 -7.01
CA TYR A 163 -8.27 -1.13 -6.74
C TYR A 163 -6.75 -1.22 -6.54
N PHE A 164 -6.29 -2.27 -5.84
CA PHE A 164 -4.87 -2.46 -5.56
C PHE A 164 -4.09 -2.82 -6.83
N TYR A 165 -4.53 -3.85 -7.58
CA TYR A 165 -3.79 -4.34 -8.74
C TYR A 165 -3.82 -3.34 -9.90
N ASP A 166 -4.95 -2.68 -10.18
CA ASP A 166 -5.05 -1.63 -11.19
C ASP A 166 -4.07 -0.49 -10.89
N SER A 167 -4.05 -0.04 -9.64
CA SER A 167 -3.16 1.02 -9.19
C SER A 167 -1.69 0.59 -9.23
N LEU A 168 -1.38 -0.66 -8.87
CA LEU A 168 -0.02 -1.21 -8.85
C LEU A 168 0.55 -1.30 -10.26
N ILE A 169 -0.18 -1.94 -11.18
CA ILE A 169 0.29 -2.12 -12.55
C ILE A 169 0.44 -0.77 -13.27
N GLU A 170 -0.44 0.20 -13.01
CA GLU A 170 -0.30 1.56 -13.55
C GLU A 170 1.02 2.21 -13.10
N LYS A 171 1.39 2.07 -11.81
CA LYS A 171 2.63 2.61 -11.27
C LYS A 171 3.86 1.95 -11.90
N TYR A 172 3.82 0.64 -12.09
CA TYR A 172 4.92 -0.07 -12.74
C TYR A 172 5.01 0.21 -14.24
N ARG A 173 3.89 0.36 -14.94
CA ARG A 173 3.88 0.84 -16.34
C ARG A 173 4.61 2.18 -16.46
N LYS A 174 4.30 3.14 -15.58
CA LYS A 174 5.00 4.44 -15.54
C LYS A 174 6.49 4.27 -15.22
N LYS A 175 6.83 3.41 -14.27
CA LYS A 175 8.21 3.15 -13.85
C LYS A 175 9.04 2.45 -14.93
N LEU A 176 8.40 1.60 -15.73
CA LEU A 176 8.99 0.92 -16.89
C LEU A 176 8.94 1.75 -18.18
N GLY A 177 8.33 2.95 -18.15
CA GLY A 177 8.24 3.84 -19.31
C GLY A 177 7.23 3.41 -20.37
N PHE A 178 6.27 2.55 -20.04
CA PHE A 178 5.23 2.10 -20.97
C PHE A 178 4.22 3.21 -21.24
N LYS A 179 3.96 3.46 -22.53
CA LYS A 179 3.05 4.53 -23.01
C LYS A 179 1.60 4.07 -23.14
N SER A 180 1.37 2.79 -23.27
CA SER A 180 0.04 2.16 -23.41
C SER A 180 -0.06 0.98 -22.46
N ALA A 181 -1.27 0.50 -22.18
CA ALA A 181 -1.52 -0.71 -21.39
C ALA A 181 -1.63 -1.91 -22.32
N LEU A 182 -0.94 -3.01 -21.97
CA LEU A 182 -1.13 -4.33 -22.58
C LEU A 182 -1.35 -5.36 -21.46
N ASP A 183 -2.08 -6.43 -21.78
CA ASP A 183 -2.34 -7.52 -20.81
C ASP A 183 -1.04 -8.24 -20.41
N SER A 184 -0.07 -8.32 -21.34
CA SER A 184 1.26 -8.91 -21.08
C SER A 184 2.16 -8.10 -20.14
N ASP A 185 1.79 -6.89 -19.75
CA ASP A 185 2.61 -6.06 -18.86
C ASP A 185 2.79 -6.69 -17.48
N TYR A 186 1.77 -7.40 -17.01
CA TYR A 186 1.81 -8.07 -15.73
C TYR A 186 2.82 -9.24 -15.73
N ASP A 187 2.80 -10.08 -16.75
CA ASP A 187 3.73 -11.20 -16.89
C ASP A 187 5.18 -10.70 -17.02
N LEU A 188 5.37 -9.62 -17.78
CA LEU A 188 6.68 -8.98 -17.90
C LEU A 188 7.19 -8.45 -16.57
N LEU A 189 6.32 -7.86 -15.75
CA LEU A 189 6.66 -7.38 -14.42
C LEU A 189 7.01 -8.53 -13.47
N LEU A 190 6.23 -9.62 -13.48
CA LEU A 190 6.52 -10.81 -12.67
C LEU A 190 7.86 -11.42 -13.02
N GLY A 191 8.18 -11.54 -14.32
CA GLY A 191 9.48 -12.01 -14.77
C GLY A 191 10.66 -11.16 -14.28
N LEU A 192 10.48 -9.82 -14.22
CA LEU A 192 11.49 -8.94 -13.63
C LEU A 192 11.67 -9.22 -12.13
N PHE A 193 10.60 -9.36 -11.37
CA PHE A 193 10.69 -9.64 -9.94
C PHE A 193 11.33 -11.01 -9.65
N GLU A 194 11.03 -12.02 -10.45
CA GLU A 194 11.65 -13.33 -10.31
C GLU A 194 13.18 -13.25 -10.51
N ILE A 195 13.64 -12.49 -11.50
CA ILE A 195 15.08 -12.23 -11.72
C ILE A 195 15.65 -11.45 -10.52
N MET A 196 14.98 -10.39 -10.09
CA MET A 196 15.45 -9.57 -8.97
C MET A 196 15.59 -10.39 -7.67
N GLU A 197 14.67 -11.31 -7.40
CA GLU A 197 14.71 -12.18 -6.23
C GLU A 197 15.86 -13.21 -6.35
N THR A 198 15.95 -13.87 -7.49
CA THR A 198 16.94 -14.94 -7.74
C THR A 198 18.36 -14.40 -7.72
N GLU A 199 18.59 -13.25 -8.34
CA GLU A 199 19.90 -12.62 -8.49
C GLU A 199 20.22 -11.63 -7.37
N LYS A 200 19.28 -11.45 -6.41
CA LYS A 200 19.39 -10.53 -5.27
C LYS A 200 19.71 -9.10 -5.70
N LEU A 201 18.99 -8.63 -6.71
CA LEU A 201 19.18 -7.28 -7.25
C LEU A 201 18.62 -6.22 -6.30
N ASP A 202 19.27 -5.05 -6.29
CA ASP A 202 18.78 -3.89 -5.55
C ASP A 202 17.46 -3.40 -6.16
N TYR A 203 16.46 -3.21 -5.31
CA TYR A 203 15.11 -2.84 -5.75
C TYR A 203 15.08 -1.51 -6.52
N THR A 204 15.67 -0.48 -5.96
CA THR A 204 15.64 0.87 -6.53
C THR A 204 16.57 1.00 -7.72
N ASN A 205 17.80 0.47 -7.58
CA ASN A 205 18.82 0.61 -8.61
C ASN A 205 18.48 -0.20 -9.86
N THR A 206 17.84 -1.36 -9.75
CA THR A 206 17.40 -2.14 -10.92
C THR A 206 16.56 -1.29 -11.88
N PHE A 207 15.60 -0.51 -11.38
CA PHE A 207 14.78 0.35 -12.24
C PHE A 207 15.57 1.56 -12.79
N ARG A 208 16.55 2.08 -12.06
CA ARG A 208 17.45 3.15 -12.52
C ARG A 208 18.41 2.65 -13.60
N ASP A 209 19.00 1.49 -13.35
CA ASP A 209 19.95 0.87 -14.28
C ASP A 209 19.25 0.47 -15.58
N LEU A 210 18.00 -0.02 -15.50
CA LEU A 210 17.18 -0.31 -16.67
C LEU A 210 17.02 0.93 -17.58
N SER A 211 16.81 2.10 -17.00
CA SER A 211 16.76 3.36 -17.76
C SER A 211 18.09 3.67 -18.45
N MET A 212 19.23 3.42 -17.78
CA MET A 212 20.56 3.61 -18.38
C MET A 212 20.85 2.60 -19.48
N ILE A 213 20.54 1.32 -19.27
CA ILE A 213 20.71 0.23 -20.24
C ILE A 213 19.96 0.51 -21.54
N ILE A 214 18.81 1.20 -21.47
CA ILE A 214 18.00 1.50 -22.67
C ILE A 214 18.51 2.74 -23.40
N THR A 215 19.06 3.71 -22.66
CA THR A 215 19.42 5.02 -23.21
C THR A 215 20.90 5.15 -23.59
N SER A 216 21.77 4.30 -23.02
CA SER A 216 23.20 4.33 -23.34
C SER A 216 23.60 3.24 -24.34
N SER A 217 24.73 3.46 -24.98
CA SER A 217 25.40 2.45 -25.84
C SER A 217 26.46 1.62 -25.07
N ASP A 218 26.50 1.77 -23.73
CA ASP A 218 27.46 1.08 -22.90
C ASP A 218 27.19 -0.43 -22.84
N ASP A 219 28.22 -1.21 -22.77
CA ASP A 219 28.14 -2.67 -22.67
C ASP A 219 27.92 -3.06 -21.19
N PHE A 220 26.67 -3.28 -20.83
CA PHE A 220 26.30 -3.73 -19.48
C PHE A 220 26.46 -5.24 -19.37
N ARG A 221 27.19 -5.72 -18.35
CA ARG A 221 27.26 -7.14 -18.03
C ARG A 221 25.97 -7.58 -17.35
N LEU A 222 25.07 -8.14 -18.13
CA LEU A 222 23.80 -8.69 -17.68
C LEU A 222 23.89 -10.22 -17.60
N SER A 223 23.11 -10.82 -16.68
CA SER A 223 22.90 -12.26 -16.68
C SER A 223 22.13 -12.71 -17.93
N ASP A 224 22.17 -14.00 -18.24
CA ASP A 224 21.41 -14.57 -19.35
C ASP A 224 19.90 -14.39 -19.14
N ASN A 225 19.43 -14.55 -17.91
CA ASN A 225 18.02 -14.36 -17.55
C ASN A 225 17.59 -12.91 -17.76
N PHE A 226 18.38 -11.95 -17.26
CA PHE A 226 18.09 -10.53 -17.43
C PHE A 226 18.14 -10.12 -18.91
N SER A 227 19.10 -10.65 -19.67
CA SER A 227 19.23 -10.38 -21.11
C SER A 227 18.01 -10.88 -21.89
N THR A 228 17.52 -12.08 -21.57
CA THR A 228 16.30 -12.66 -22.17
C THR A 228 15.07 -11.82 -21.84
N TRP A 229 14.91 -11.45 -20.58
CA TRP A 229 13.83 -10.56 -20.15
C TRP A 229 13.91 -9.20 -20.84
N LEU A 230 15.09 -8.61 -20.93
CA LEU A 230 15.33 -7.31 -21.58
C LEU A 230 14.96 -7.33 -23.07
N ALA A 231 15.19 -8.44 -23.76
CA ALA A 231 14.74 -8.61 -25.14
C ALA A 231 13.20 -8.54 -25.25
N SER A 232 12.48 -9.21 -24.35
CA SER A 232 11.02 -9.16 -24.27
C SER A 232 10.52 -7.77 -23.91
N TYR A 233 11.19 -7.09 -22.98
CA TYR A 233 10.89 -5.71 -22.60
C TYR A 233 11.07 -4.73 -23.76
N LYS A 234 12.13 -4.87 -24.56
CA LYS A 234 12.39 -4.01 -25.73
C LYS A 234 11.41 -4.25 -26.89
N ALA A 235 10.86 -5.46 -26.98
CA ALA A 235 9.85 -5.82 -27.99
C ALA A 235 8.44 -5.32 -27.63
N ARG A 236 8.20 -4.96 -26.35
CA ARG A 236 6.98 -4.44 -25.79
C ARG A 236 6.80 -2.95 -26.16
#